data_171cac5e09c19dc9660d59b6d8629c4a
#
_entry.id   171cac5e09c19dc9660d59b6d8629c4a
#
_cell.length_a   1.000
_cell.length_b   1.000
_cell.length_c   1.000
_cell.angle_alpha   90.00
_cell.angle_beta   90.00
_cell.angle_gamma   90.00
#
_symmetry.space_group_name_H-M   'P 1'
#
loop_
_entity.id
_entity.type
_entity.pdbx_description
1 polymer ?
#
loop_
_entity_poly.entity_id
_entity_poly.type
_entity_poly.pdbx_seq_one_letter_code
_entity_poly.pdbx_strand_id
1 'polypeptide(L)'
;MNIKNDVSVPTTEGVLRFESGSVLHETPLDKLESDILKAEQSNTSVIYNDQFFFKIYRKLDTDINPDLELVRYLSEKTNFKNAPRYGGGIEYYDSNSKTIIILGLLQNKIPNQGEAWTSTLSALTTYYEKVLEKVEKTAIPPALVRKPRIYFDDVPLKVQKLIGAVTYERVTLLARRTAEMHLGLSLELENEDFKAERFTQNYQRSIYSGHRKLLTEKFNALEQRLSKLPEHIRLEAQQILALHDDIMEAFADVYAEKIEASKTRIHGDYHLGQVLFNGKDYYIIDFEGEPMHSISERRLKKTPFKDVAGMMRSFHYAAYGQLVLNQNYRKEDMPFLEEWALQWYHYVSQFYLTAYLDRCEGANFLPADEAGKQTLLRTYMLEKAIYEVGYEMNARPDWLRVPIRGVLYVMNEYLSGKKDPSL
;
A
#
# COMPACT_ATOMS: atom_id res chain seq x y z
N MET A 1 -7.27 28.02 17.80
CA MET A 1 -8.40 28.98 17.77
C MET A 1 -8.69 29.52 16.36
N ASN A 2 -7.67 29.93 15.58
CA ASN A 2 -7.91 30.47 14.22
C ASN A 2 -8.60 29.49 13.27
N ILE A 3 -8.21 28.20 13.26
CA ILE A 3 -8.85 27.18 12.44
C ILE A 3 -10.36 27.05 12.76
N LYS A 4 -10.74 27.02 14.05
CA LYS A 4 -12.14 26.89 14.45
C LYS A 4 -13.04 28.05 13.96
N ASN A 5 -12.46 29.23 13.78
CA ASN A 5 -13.18 30.44 13.46
C ASN A 5 -13.05 30.85 11.98
N ASP A 6 -12.50 29.97 11.12
CA ASP A 6 -12.31 30.24 9.68
C ASP A 6 -11.62 31.57 9.39
N VAL A 7 -10.53 31.86 10.13
CA VAL A 7 -9.84 33.14 10.05
C VAL A 7 -9.05 33.25 8.74
N SER A 8 -9.13 34.41 8.09
CA SER A 8 -8.28 34.77 6.96
C SER A 8 -7.42 35.97 7.31
N VAL A 9 -6.09 35.86 7.14
CA VAL A 9 -5.13 36.92 7.46
C VAL A 9 -4.49 37.39 6.17
N PRO A 10 -4.76 38.62 5.72
CA PRO A 10 -4.07 39.22 4.58
C PRO A 10 -2.57 39.36 4.87
N THR A 11 -1.74 39.12 3.85
CA THR A 11 -0.30 39.37 3.85
C THR A 11 0.05 40.30 2.70
N THR A 12 1.32 40.68 2.56
CA THR A 12 1.78 41.56 1.46
C THR A 12 1.60 40.92 0.07
N GLU A 13 1.68 39.60 -0.03
CA GLU A 13 1.68 38.85 -1.30
C GLU A 13 0.54 37.87 -1.45
N GLY A 14 -0.33 37.76 -0.43
CA GLY A 14 -1.41 36.77 -0.47
C GLY A 14 -2.30 36.78 0.77
N VAL A 15 -2.90 35.60 1.03
CA VAL A 15 -3.80 35.39 2.17
C VAL A 15 -3.49 34.08 2.85
N LEU A 16 -3.25 34.12 4.15
CA LEU A 16 -3.19 32.92 5.01
C LEU A 16 -4.61 32.59 5.47
N ARG A 17 -5.10 31.41 5.10
CA ARG A 17 -6.44 30.93 5.43
C ARG A 17 -6.37 29.80 6.44
N PHE A 18 -7.27 29.85 7.40
CA PHE A 18 -7.51 28.80 8.39
C PHE A 18 -8.92 28.29 8.15
N GLU A 19 -9.07 27.05 7.71
CA GLU A 19 -10.37 26.44 7.43
C GLU A 19 -10.72 25.42 8.50
N SER A 20 -11.96 25.40 8.97
CA SER A 20 -12.47 24.41 9.93
C SER A 20 -13.12 23.22 9.23
N GLY A 21 -12.95 22.03 9.78
CA GLY A 21 -13.67 20.81 9.42
C GLY A 21 -14.78 20.47 10.42
N SER A 22 -15.69 19.59 10.02
CA SER A 22 -16.86 19.21 10.81
C SER A 22 -16.52 18.70 12.22
N VAL A 23 -15.46 17.89 12.35
CA VAL A 23 -15.07 17.30 13.63
C VAL A 23 -14.66 18.34 14.68
N LEU A 24 -14.11 19.47 14.23
CA LEU A 24 -13.69 20.54 15.15
C LEU A 24 -14.89 21.28 15.77
N HIS A 25 -16.02 21.33 15.08
CA HIS A 25 -17.27 21.91 15.60
C HIS A 25 -18.01 20.96 16.56
N GLU A 26 -17.84 19.66 16.37
CA GLU A 26 -18.46 18.61 17.19
C GLU A 26 -17.72 18.36 18.51
N THR A 27 -16.48 18.83 18.62
CA THR A 27 -15.59 18.51 19.77
C THR A 27 -15.45 19.71 20.71
N PRO A 28 -15.65 19.53 22.03
CA PRO A 28 -15.31 20.55 23.03
C PRO A 28 -13.82 20.87 23.01
N LEU A 29 -13.45 22.15 23.01
CA LEU A 29 -12.07 22.61 22.91
C LEU A 29 -11.57 23.26 24.21
N ASP A 30 -12.07 22.84 25.35
CA ASP A 30 -11.67 23.39 26.64
C ASP A 30 -10.26 22.93 27.03
N LYS A 31 -9.37 23.90 27.25
CA LYS A 31 -7.98 23.69 27.69
C LYS A 31 -7.18 22.68 26.86
N LEU A 32 -6.87 23.05 25.61
CA LEU A 32 -6.02 22.23 24.76
C LEU A 32 -4.56 22.26 25.24
N GLU A 33 -4.08 21.14 25.70
CA GLU A 33 -2.65 20.89 25.92
C GLU A 33 -2.06 20.28 24.67
N SER A 34 -0.85 20.70 24.29
CA SER A 34 -0.18 20.21 23.09
C SER A 34 1.09 19.44 23.42
N ASP A 35 1.33 18.34 22.71
CA ASP A 35 2.56 17.59 22.77
C ASP A 35 3.12 17.35 21.35
N ILE A 36 4.45 17.46 21.20
CA ILE A 36 5.10 17.30 19.89
C ILE A 36 5.64 15.87 19.77
N LEU A 37 5.24 15.17 18.72
CA LEU A 37 5.80 13.86 18.40
C LEU A 37 7.22 13.99 17.83
N LYS A 38 8.18 13.32 18.46
CA LYS A 38 9.61 13.36 18.10
C LYS A 38 9.98 12.42 16.93
N ALA A 39 9.08 11.59 16.47
CA ALA A 39 9.38 10.42 15.63
C ALA A 39 9.16 10.60 14.12
N GLU A 40 8.70 11.76 13.63
CA GLU A 40 8.39 11.94 12.21
C GLU A 40 9.55 12.50 11.38
N GLN A 41 9.77 11.91 10.20
CA GLN A 41 10.86 12.27 9.31
C GLN A 41 10.49 13.40 8.33
N SER A 42 9.25 13.44 7.81
CA SER A 42 8.81 14.36 6.75
C SER A 42 8.09 15.60 7.27
N ASN A 43 7.31 15.48 8.33
CA ASN A 43 6.44 16.51 8.88
C ASN A 43 6.78 16.83 10.35
N THR A 44 6.16 17.87 10.91
CA THR A 44 6.12 18.09 12.35
C THR A 44 4.71 17.83 12.83
N SER A 45 4.54 16.85 13.73
CA SER A 45 3.23 16.46 14.24
C SER A 45 3.04 16.87 15.69
N VAL A 46 1.88 17.48 15.96
CA VAL A 46 1.45 17.95 17.25
C VAL A 46 0.14 17.24 17.63
N ILE A 47 0.09 16.68 18.84
CA ILE A 47 -1.12 16.10 19.42
C ILE A 47 -1.75 17.12 20.36
N TYR A 48 -3.06 17.30 20.27
CA TYR A 48 -3.84 18.11 21.20
C TYR A 48 -4.80 17.24 22.02
N ASN A 49 -4.60 17.15 23.34
CA ASN A 49 -5.45 16.45 24.31
C ASN A 49 -5.82 15.01 23.91
N ASP A 50 -4.97 14.31 23.19
CA ASP A 50 -5.29 12.98 22.66
C ASP A 50 -6.53 12.93 21.73
N GLN A 51 -7.04 14.10 21.33
CA GLN A 51 -8.23 14.26 20.49
C GLN A 51 -7.89 14.59 19.04
N PHE A 52 -6.89 15.43 18.84
CA PHE A 52 -6.51 15.90 17.51
C PHE A 52 -5.05 15.62 17.22
N PHE A 53 -4.79 15.41 15.93
CA PHE A 53 -3.48 15.25 15.34
C PHE A 53 -3.29 16.36 14.31
N PHE A 54 -2.26 17.19 14.46
CA PHE A 54 -1.97 18.29 13.57
C PHE A 54 -0.63 18.07 12.89
N LYS A 55 -0.65 17.87 11.57
CA LYS A 55 0.54 17.81 10.72
C LYS A 55 0.89 19.20 10.22
N ILE A 56 2.14 19.62 10.41
CA ILE A 56 2.74 20.81 9.80
C ILE A 56 3.71 20.32 8.74
N TYR A 57 3.44 20.65 7.49
CA TYR A 57 4.28 20.23 6.37
C TYR A 57 5.56 21.04 6.34
N ARG A 58 6.72 20.36 6.37
CA ARG A 58 8.04 21.01 6.29
C ARG A 58 8.50 21.22 4.86
N LYS A 59 8.09 20.31 3.95
CA LYS A 59 8.30 20.47 2.52
C LYS A 59 7.04 21.09 1.93
N LEU A 60 7.18 22.33 1.47
CA LEU A 60 6.09 23.09 0.88
C LEU A 60 6.20 23.01 -0.64
N ASP A 61 5.11 22.64 -1.28
CA ASP A 61 4.96 22.62 -2.73
C ASP A 61 3.75 23.49 -3.12
N THR A 62 3.74 23.98 -4.33
CA THR A 62 2.58 24.64 -4.93
C THR A 62 1.60 23.57 -5.38
N ASP A 63 0.35 23.71 -5.03
CA ASP A 63 -0.80 22.83 -5.26
C ASP A 63 -1.34 22.20 -3.95
N ILE A 64 -2.51 21.60 -4.03
CA ILE A 64 -3.19 20.99 -2.88
C ILE A 64 -2.49 19.69 -2.49
N ASN A 65 -2.05 19.60 -1.24
CA ASN A 65 -1.44 18.38 -0.72
C ASN A 65 -2.48 17.24 -0.70
N PRO A 66 -2.15 16.06 -1.30
CA PRO A 66 -3.07 14.91 -1.34
C PRO A 66 -3.61 14.47 0.03
N ASP A 67 -2.80 14.56 1.10
CA ASP A 67 -3.24 14.17 2.44
C ASP A 67 -4.41 15.03 2.92
N LEU A 68 -4.30 16.35 2.82
CA LEU A 68 -5.40 17.25 3.16
C LEU A 68 -6.61 17.01 2.26
N GLU A 69 -6.39 16.89 0.95
CA GLU A 69 -7.44 16.75 -0.05
C GLU A 69 -8.25 15.46 0.15
N LEU A 70 -7.57 14.32 0.32
CA LEU A 70 -8.20 13.00 0.48
C LEU A 70 -8.86 12.84 1.86
N VAL A 71 -8.20 13.28 2.93
CA VAL A 71 -8.80 13.25 4.28
C VAL A 71 -10.08 14.09 4.32
N ARG A 72 -10.04 15.31 3.75
CA ARG A 72 -11.22 16.18 3.67
C ARG A 72 -12.35 15.55 2.85
N TYR A 73 -12.02 15.01 1.66
CA TYR A 73 -13.01 14.37 0.78
C TYR A 73 -13.63 13.14 1.43
N LEU A 74 -12.82 12.20 1.94
CA LEU A 74 -13.33 10.99 2.59
C LEU A 74 -14.17 11.29 3.81
N SER A 75 -13.77 12.27 4.63
CA SER A 75 -14.46 12.67 5.84
C SER A 75 -15.80 13.38 5.57
N GLU A 76 -15.84 14.29 4.60
CA GLU A 76 -16.94 15.23 4.44
C GLU A 76 -17.87 14.91 3.27
N LYS A 77 -17.39 14.13 2.29
CA LYS A 77 -18.15 13.82 1.06
C LYS A 77 -18.52 12.36 0.92
N THR A 78 -18.02 11.48 1.79
CA THR A 78 -18.28 10.03 1.72
C THR A 78 -18.80 9.47 3.04
N ASN A 79 -19.29 8.23 2.99
CA ASN A 79 -19.66 7.47 4.18
C ASN A 79 -18.50 6.62 4.76
N PHE A 80 -17.27 6.79 4.26
CA PHE A 80 -16.13 6.06 4.75
C PHE A 80 -15.72 6.57 6.14
N LYS A 81 -15.75 5.68 7.14
CA LYS A 81 -15.49 6.03 8.55
C LYS A 81 -14.13 5.59 9.05
N ASN A 82 -13.38 4.83 8.25
CA ASN A 82 -12.13 4.19 8.62
C ASN A 82 -10.90 4.97 8.12
N ALA A 83 -11.00 6.30 8.14
CA ALA A 83 -9.90 7.25 8.00
C ALA A 83 -10.03 8.33 9.08
N PRO A 84 -8.98 9.11 9.34
CA PRO A 84 -9.09 10.30 10.19
C PRO A 84 -10.14 11.27 9.64
N ARG A 85 -10.94 11.86 10.52
CA ARG A 85 -11.90 12.89 10.14
C ARG A 85 -11.22 14.25 10.03
N TYR A 86 -11.60 15.01 9.02
CA TYR A 86 -11.06 16.34 8.77
C TYR A 86 -11.44 17.31 9.89
N GLY A 87 -10.43 17.88 10.56
CA GLY A 87 -10.58 18.89 11.59
C GLY A 87 -10.32 20.31 11.09
N GLY A 88 -9.62 20.43 9.97
CA GLY A 88 -9.32 21.71 9.37
C GLY A 88 -7.96 21.76 8.68
N GLY A 89 -7.67 22.88 8.03
CA GLY A 89 -6.44 23.10 7.32
C GLY A 89 -5.87 24.50 7.49
N ILE A 90 -4.60 24.65 7.18
CA ILE A 90 -3.93 25.94 7.02
C ILE A 90 -3.38 26.02 5.60
N GLU A 91 -3.86 27.01 4.86
CA GLU A 91 -3.53 27.23 3.45
C GLU A 91 -2.97 28.65 3.26
N TYR A 92 -1.98 28.77 2.40
CA TYR A 92 -1.52 30.06 1.91
C TYR A 92 -1.86 30.20 0.43
N TYR A 93 -2.66 31.22 0.11
CA TYR A 93 -2.96 31.61 -1.26
C TYR A 93 -2.02 32.75 -1.67
N ASP A 94 -1.17 32.52 -2.65
CA ASP A 94 -0.31 33.53 -3.25
C ASP A 94 -1.07 34.28 -4.35
N SER A 95 -1.23 35.57 -4.17
CA SER A 95 -1.99 36.41 -5.11
C SER A 95 -1.26 36.68 -6.42
N ASN A 96 0.08 36.58 -6.42
CA ASN A 96 0.93 36.83 -7.59
C ASN A 96 0.93 35.62 -8.53
N SER A 97 1.24 34.47 -8.00
CA SER A 97 1.27 33.20 -8.74
C SER A 97 -0.09 32.53 -8.91
N LYS A 98 -1.11 32.96 -8.12
CA LYS A 98 -2.44 32.33 -8.03
C LYS A 98 -2.37 30.86 -7.61
N THR A 99 -1.40 30.50 -6.82
CA THR A 99 -1.18 29.14 -6.33
C THR A 99 -1.61 28.99 -4.88
N ILE A 100 -1.94 27.75 -4.50
CA ILE A 100 -2.23 27.38 -3.12
C ILE A 100 -1.05 26.57 -2.58
N ILE A 101 -0.65 26.83 -1.36
CA ILE A 101 0.35 26.08 -0.62
C ILE A 101 -0.30 25.59 0.67
N ILE A 102 -0.32 24.29 0.89
CA ILE A 102 -0.83 23.70 2.12
C ILE A 102 0.25 23.69 3.18
N LEU A 103 -0.01 24.33 4.32
CA LEU A 103 0.92 24.45 5.43
C LEU A 103 0.66 23.42 6.53
N GLY A 104 -0.59 22.97 6.69
CA GLY A 104 -0.89 22.00 7.71
C GLY A 104 -2.30 21.43 7.61
N LEU A 105 -2.46 20.23 8.19
CA LEU A 105 -3.69 19.46 8.29
C LEU A 105 -3.99 19.13 9.75
N LEU A 106 -5.15 19.54 10.21
CA LEU A 106 -5.72 19.10 11.48
C LEU A 106 -6.73 17.98 11.23
N GLN A 107 -6.61 16.90 11.95
CA GLN A 107 -7.52 15.76 11.89
C GLN A 107 -7.79 15.20 13.29
N ASN A 108 -8.85 14.41 13.48
CA ASN A 108 -9.01 13.73 14.74
C ASN A 108 -7.92 12.67 14.93
N LYS A 109 -7.45 12.51 16.16
CA LYS A 109 -6.55 11.40 16.50
C LYS A 109 -7.35 10.10 16.56
N ILE A 110 -6.82 9.06 15.92
CA ILE A 110 -7.40 7.71 15.98
C ILE A 110 -6.83 6.98 17.19
N PRO A 111 -7.67 6.61 18.19
CA PRO A 111 -7.24 5.71 19.27
C PRO A 111 -6.83 4.36 18.65
N ASN A 112 -5.61 3.91 18.95
CA ASN A 112 -5.09 2.70 18.35
C ASN A 112 -4.16 1.94 19.30
N GLN A 113 -3.87 0.67 18.95
CA GLN A 113 -2.92 -0.22 19.62
C GLN A 113 -1.61 -0.36 18.83
N GLY A 114 -1.43 0.46 17.80
CA GLY A 114 -0.28 0.45 16.90
C GLY A 114 -0.67 0.19 15.45
N GLU A 115 0.35 0.14 14.63
CA GLU A 115 0.21 -0.11 13.19
C GLU A 115 -0.13 -1.57 12.88
N ALA A 116 -0.81 -1.80 11.76
CA ALA A 116 -1.07 -3.14 11.24
C ALA A 116 0.25 -3.89 10.94
N TRP A 117 1.33 -3.18 10.64
CA TRP A 117 2.67 -3.76 10.50
C TRP A 117 3.09 -4.52 11.74
N THR A 118 3.09 -3.87 12.89
CA THR A 118 3.51 -4.46 14.17
C THR A 118 2.62 -5.66 14.57
N SER A 119 1.30 -5.52 14.39
CA SER A 119 0.36 -6.61 14.70
C SER A 119 0.52 -7.80 13.75
N THR A 120 0.89 -7.57 12.49
CA THR A 120 1.18 -8.63 11.51
C THR A 120 2.47 -9.36 11.85
N LEU A 121 3.53 -8.64 12.23
CA LEU A 121 4.78 -9.27 12.69
C LEU A 121 4.56 -10.15 13.92
N SER A 122 3.73 -9.70 14.87
CA SER A 122 3.38 -10.50 16.05
C SER A 122 2.61 -11.79 15.68
N ALA A 123 1.67 -11.70 14.73
CA ALA A 123 0.97 -12.88 14.22
C ALA A 123 1.92 -13.86 13.51
N LEU A 124 2.90 -13.33 12.76
CA LEU A 124 3.93 -14.14 12.10
C LEU A 124 4.88 -14.82 13.09
N THR A 125 5.25 -14.15 14.19
CA THR A 125 6.01 -14.80 15.28
C THR A 125 5.26 -16.05 15.76
N THR A 126 3.99 -15.92 16.10
CA THR A 126 3.15 -17.03 16.53
C THR A 126 3.02 -18.11 15.44
N TYR A 127 2.93 -17.73 14.18
CA TYR A 127 2.88 -18.67 13.06
C TYR A 127 4.17 -19.48 12.94
N TYR A 128 5.34 -18.84 12.98
CA TYR A 128 6.63 -19.54 12.87
C TYR A 128 6.94 -20.41 14.09
N GLU A 129 6.55 -19.99 15.29
CA GLU A 129 6.63 -20.82 16.49
C GLU A 129 5.81 -22.11 16.33
N LYS A 130 4.56 -22.01 15.85
CA LYS A 130 3.74 -23.17 15.53
C LYS A 130 4.34 -24.07 14.44
N VAL A 131 4.96 -23.46 13.42
CA VAL A 131 5.66 -24.24 12.37
C VAL A 131 6.81 -25.03 12.97
N LEU A 132 7.66 -24.40 13.79
CA LEU A 132 8.79 -25.08 14.44
C LEU A 132 8.36 -26.15 15.44
N GLU A 133 7.22 -25.97 16.13
CA GLU A 133 6.69 -26.91 17.13
C GLU A 133 5.97 -28.10 16.51
N LYS A 134 5.15 -27.86 15.44
CA LYS A 134 4.15 -28.82 14.96
C LYS A 134 4.46 -29.44 13.61
N VAL A 135 5.50 -28.96 12.94
CA VAL A 135 5.86 -29.42 11.60
C VAL A 135 7.22 -30.08 11.65
N GLU A 136 7.29 -31.32 11.17
CA GLU A 136 8.57 -32.00 11.00
C GLU A 136 9.46 -31.25 9.99
N LYS A 137 10.73 -31.09 10.30
CA LYS A 137 11.67 -30.31 9.46
C LYS A 137 11.87 -30.89 8.06
N THR A 138 11.57 -32.17 7.88
CA THR A 138 11.60 -32.86 6.58
C THR A 138 10.29 -32.78 5.83
N ALA A 139 9.24 -32.19 6.41
CA ALA A 139 7.94 -32.10 5.79
C ALA A 139 7.94 -31.05 4.69
N ILE A 140 7.59 -31.48 3.49
CA ILE A 140 7.36 -30.58 2.35
C ILE A 140 6.03 -29.85 2.55
N PRO A 141 5.97 -28.51 2.39
CA PRO A 141 4.70 -27.80 2.40
C PRO A 141 3.75 -28.33 1.31
N PRO A 142 2.44 -28.32 1.55
CA PRO A 142 1.49 -28.72 0.50
C PRO A 142 1.58 -27.76 -0.69
N ALA A 143 1.22 -28.27 -1.87
CA ALA A 143 1.12 -27.42 -3.07
C ALA A 143 0.14 -26.27 -2.83
N LEU A 144 0.50 -25.10 -3.38
CA LEU A 144 -0.34 -23.91 -3.26
C LEU A 144 -1.65 -24.10 -4.04
N VAL A 145 -2.77 -23.79 -3.41
CA VAL A 145 -4.07 -23.75 -4.09
C VAL A 145 -4.11 -22.53 -5.01
N ARG A 146 -4.48 -22.73 -6.27
CA ARG A 146 -4.62 -21.69 -7.28
C ARG A 146 -6.06 -21.64 -7.75
N LYS A 147 -6.77 -20.59 -7.37
CA LYS A 147 -8.16 -20.30 -7.74
C LYS A 147 -8.35 -18.78 -7.84
N PRO A 148 -9.31 -18.30 -8.65
CA PRO A 148 -9.61 -16.85 -8.72
C PRO A 148 -10.05 -16.26 -7.40
N ARG A 149 -10.63 -17.06 -6.52
CA ARG A 149 -11.03 -16.71 -5.14
C ARG A 149 -10.62 -17.83 -4.21
N ILE A 150 -9.93 -17.50 -3.13
CA ILE A 150 -9.51 -18.45 -2.10
C ILE A 150 -10.08 -17.99 -0.75
N TYR A 151 -10.92 -18.84 -0.18
CA TYR A 151 -11.49 -18.67 1.15
C TYR A 151 -10.76 -19.57 2.15
N PHE A 152 -11.01 -19.36 3.45
CA PHE A 152 -10.32 -20.12 4.49
C PHE A 152 -10.47 -21.64 4.34
N ASP A 153 -11.68 -22.11 3.98
CA ASP A 153 -11.98 -23.54 3.82
C ASP A 153 -11.34 -24.18 2.56
N ASP A 154 -10.85 -23.37 1.62
CA ASP A 154 -10.10 -23.87 0.46
C ASP A 154 -8.66 -24.26 0.80
N VAL A 155 -8.15 -23.77 1.94
CA VAL A 155 -6.75 -23.96 2.35
C VAL A 155 -6.56 -25.36 2.95
N PRO A 156 -5.44 -26.07 2.67
CA PRO A 156 -5.15 -27.34 3.32
C PRO A 156 -5.21 -27.24 4.86
N LEU A 157 -5.90 -28.17 5.51
CA LEU A 157 -6.22 -28.11 6.94
C LEU A 157 -5.00 -27.88 7.85
N LYS A 158 -3.84 -28.43 7.47
CA LYS A 158 -2.59 -28.19 8.20
C LYS A 158 -2.22 -26.72 8.18
N VAL A 159 -2.31 -26.06 7.02
CA VAL A 159 -1.98 -24.64 6.84
C VAL A 159 -3.03 -23.76 7.51
N GLN A 160 -4.32 -24.10 7.43
CA GLN A 160 -5.39 -23.42 8.18
C GLN A 160 -5.08 -23.34 9.68
N LYS A 161 -4.68 -24.48 10.29
CA LYS A 161 -4.35 -24.55 11.72
C LYS A 161 -3.12 -23.71 12.09
N LEU A 162 -2.16 -23.57 11.18
CA LEU A 162 -0.97 -22.74 11.39
C LEU A 162 -1.30 -21.26 11.29
N ILE A 163 -1.98 -20.82 10.22
CA ILE A 163 -2.39 -19.42 10.01
C ILE A 163 -3.39 -18.99 11.07
N GLY A 164 -4.45 -19.79 11.28
CA GLY A 164 -5.51 -19.54 12.26
C GLY A 164 -6.60 -18.59 11.75
N ALA A 165 -7.83 -18.80 12.25
CA ALA A 165 -9.02 -18.05 11.86
C ALA A 165 -8.89 -16.54 12.16
N VAL A 166 -8.26 -16.17 13.27
CA VAL A 166 -8.06 -14.75 13.65
C VAL A 166 -7.24 -13.99 12.60
N THR A 167 -6.21 -14.61 12.03
CA THR A 167 -5.43 -13.98 10.94
C THR A 167 -6.29 -13.80 9.70
N TYR A 168 -7.08 -14.81 9.34
CA TYR A 168 -8.03 -14.73 8.23
C TYR A 168 -9.04 -13.59 8.42
N GLU A 169 -9.70 -13.51 9.59
CA GLU A 169 -10.68 -12.48 9.91
C GLU A 169 -10.07 -11.07 9.84
N ARG A 170 -8.87 -10.89 10.41
CA ARG A 170 -8.16 -9.60 10.38
C ARG A 170 -7.80 -9.16 8.98
N VAL A 171 -7.26 -10.08 8.18
CA VAL A 171 -6.85 -9.78 6.80
C VAL A 171 -8.05 -9.46 5.91
N THR A 172 -9.14 -10.22 6.04
CA THR A 172 -10.39 -9.96 5.29
C THR A 172 -11.06 -8.66 5.75
N LEU A 173 -10.98 -8.30 7.03
CA LEU A 173 -11.43 -7.01 7.53
C LEU A 173 -10.61 -5.85 6.91
N LEU A 174 -9.27 -5.95 6.90
CA LEU A 174 -8.41 -4.96 6.26
C LEU A 174 -8.76 -4.79 4.77
N ALA A 175 -8.96 -5.90 4.05
CA ALA A 175 -9.36 -5.89 2.65
C ALA A 175 -10.69 -5.16 2.41
N ARG A 176 -11.68 -5.39 3.28
CA ARG A 176 -12.97 -4.69 3.23
C ARG A 176 -12.79 -3.18 3.44
N ARG A 177 -11.96 -2.75 4.39
CA ARG A 177 -11.68 -1.32 4.62
C ARG A 177 -10.98 -0.67 3.42
N THR A 178 -10.03 -1.39 2.79
CA THR A 178 -9.40 -0.95 1.53
C THR A 178 -10.45 -0.79 0.42
N ALA A 179 -11.31 -1.77 0.26
CA ALA A 179 -12.38 -1.72 -0.74
C ALA A 179 -13.35 -0.56 -0.50
N GLU A 180 -13.77 -0.33 0.74
CA GLU A 180 -14.66 0.77 1.12
C GLU A 180 -14.04 2.14 0.88
N MET A 181 -12.73 2.29 1.11
CA MET A 181 -11.98 3.49 0.73
C MET A 181 -12.04 3.72 -0.79
N HIS A 182 -11.70 2.73 -1.60
CA HIS A 182 -11.71 2.86 -3.06
C HIS A 182 -13.11 3.09 -3.62
N LEU A 183 -14.14 2.43 -3.06
CA LEU A 183 -15.53 2.70 -3.40
C LEU A 183 -15.89 4.16 -3.10
N GLY A 184 -15.54 4.67 -1.91
CA GLY A 184 -15.75 6.08 -1.55
C GLY A 184 -15.07 7.04 -2.53
N LEU A 185 -13.84 6.76 -2.93
CA LEU A 185 -13.06 7.59 -3.87
C LEU A 185 -13.56 7.50 -5.34
N SER A 186 -14.46 6.56 -5.66
CA SER A 186 -14.98 6.33 -7.01
C SER A 186 -16.39 6.87 -7.26
N LEU A 187 -17.06 7.40 -6.23
CA LEU A 187 -18.47 7.78 -6.28
C LEU A 187 -18.73 9.19 -6.83
N GLU A 188 -17.72 10.03 -6.89
CA GLU A 188 -17.88 11.42 -7.30
C GLU A 188 -18.22 11.54 -8.79
N LEU A 189 -19.15 12.40 -9.12
CA LEU A 189 -19.62 12.62 -10.48
C LEU A 189 -19.43 14.06 -10.99
N GLU A 190 -19.35 15.02 -10.07
CA GLU A 190 -19.33 16.45 -10.40
C GLU A 190 -17.95 17.08 -10.26
N ASN A 191 -17.19 16.70 -9.20
CA ASN A 191 -15.86 17.22 -8.98
C ASN A 191 -14.83 16.50 -9.86
N GLU A 192 -14.29 17.21 -10.85
CA GLU A 192 -13.33 16.68 -11.81
C GLU A 192 -12.04 16.12 -11.14
N ASP A 193 -11.64 16.62 -9.96
CA ASP A 193 -10.48 16.10 -9.23
C ASP A 193 -10.71 14.69 -8.67
N PHE A 194 -11.95 14.29 -8.43
CA PHE A 194 -12.34 12.99 -7.85
C PHE A 194 -13.12 12.09 -8.82
N LYS A 195 -13.76 12.65 -9.83
CA LYS A 195 -14.52 11.90 -10.82
C LYS A 195 -13.68 10.81 -11.46
N ALA A 196 -14.22 9.60 -11.50
CA ALA A 196 -13.54 8.47 -12.14
C ALA A 196 -13.29 8.71 -13.63
N GLU A 197 -12.11 8.39 -14.13
CA GLU A 197 -11.72 8.53 -15.52
C GLU A 197 -11.56 7.16 -16.20
N ARG A 198 -11.87 7.08 -17.50
CA ARG A 198 -11.72 5.83 -18.27
C ARG A 198 -10.26 5.35 -18.29
N PHE A 199 -10.09 4.05 -18.18
CA PHE A 199 -8.82 3.36 -18.34
C PHE A 199 -8.56 3.12 -19.84
N THR A 200 -8.02 4.13 -20.52
CA THR A 200 -7.88 4.12 -21.99
C THR A 200 -6.68 3.31 -22.46
N GLN A 201 -6.68 2.83 -23.73
CA GLN A 201 -5.51 2.16 -24.31
C GLN A 201 -4.25 3.04 -24.33
N ASN A 202 -4.39 4.37 -24.50
CA ASN A 202 -3.25 5.27 -24.42
C ASN A 202 -2.65 5.29 -22.98
N TYR A 203 -3.51 5.23 -21.98
CA TYR A 203 -3.06 5.09 -20.59
C TYR A 203 -2.39 3.74 -20.35
N GLN A 204 -2.93 2.63 -20.87
CA GLN A 204 -2.30 1.31 -20.80
C GLN A 204 -0.88 1.31 -21.42
N ARG A 205 -0.71 1.96 -22.58
CA ARG A 205 0.61 2.13 -23.22
C ARG A 205 1.55 3.00 -22.37
N SER A 206 1.05 4.03 -21.70
CA SER A 206 1.86 4.86 -20.81
C SER A 206 2.35 4.08 -19.59
N ILE A 207 1.51 3.20 -19.01
CA ILE A 207 1.88 2.27 -17.94
C ILE A 207 3.05 1.38 -18.42
N TYR A 208 2.90 0.71 -19.55
CA TYR A 208 3.97 -0.13 -20.09
C TYR A 208 5.28 0.65 -20.29
N SER A 209 5.20 1.84 -20.87
CA SER A 209 6.40 2.67 -21.11
C SER A 209 7.10 3.06 -19.82
N GLY A 210 6.35 3.40 -18.76
CA GLY A 210 6.89 3.70 -17.43
C GLY A 210 7.55 2.48 -16.79
N HIS A 211 6.88 1.32 -16.83
CA HIS A 211 7.41 0.09 -16.25
C HIS A 211 8.63 -0.47 -16.99
N ARG A 212 8.64 -0.34 -18.31
CA ARG A 212 9.84 -0.66 -19.13
C ARG A 212 11.05 0.17 -18.69
N LYS A 213 10.86 1.48 -18.52
CA LYS A 213 11.92 2.38 -18.04
C LYS A 213 12.39 1.97 -16.65
N LEU A 214 11.45 1.72 -15.72
CA LEU A 214 11.75 1.29 -14.36
C LEU A 214 12.57 -0.02 -14.37
N LEU A 215 12.13 -1.04 -15.12
CA LEU A 215 12.82 -2.32 -15.22
C LEU A 215 14.26 -2.12 -15.72
N THR A 216 14.43 -1.40 -16.82
CA THR A 216 15.75 -1.13 -17.41
C THR A 216 16.67 -0.43 -16.41
N GLU A 217 16.20 0.62 -15.73
CA GLU A 217 17.00 1.37 -14.76
C GLU A 217 17.41 0.49 -13.56
N LYS A 218 16.47 -0.25 -12.99
CA LYS A 218 16.75 -1.05 -11.77
C LYS A 218 17.59 -2.28 -12.07
N PHE A 219 17.35 -2.93 -13.22
CA PHE A 219 18.14 -4.10 -13.62
C PHE A 219 19.58 -3.73 -14.00
N ASN A 220 19.80 -2.63 -14.74
CA ASN A 220 21.14 -2.12 -14.99
C ASN A 220 21.89 -1.80 -13.69
N ALA A 221 21.21 -1.18 -12.72
CA ALA A 221 21.80 -0.89 -11.42
C ALA A 221 22.12 -2.15 -10.61
N LEU A 222 21.27 -3.19 -10.69
CA LEU A 222 21.49 -4.47 -10.04
C LEU A 222 22.67 -5.21 -10.67
N GLU A 223 22.75 -5.26 -12.00
CA GLU A 223 23.83 -5.90 -12.74
C GLU A 223 25.20 -5.31 -12.39
N GLN A 224 25.29 -3.97 -12.32
CA GLN A 224 26.54 -3.27 -11.92
C GLN A 224 26.97 -3.60 -10.49
N ARG A 225 26.07 -4.06 -9.63
CA ARG A 225 26.35 -4.40 -8.24
C ARG A 225 26.52 -5.89 -7.96
N LEU A 226 26.26 -6.77 -8.94
CA LEU A 226 26.30 -8.23 -8.75
C LEU A 226 27.57 -8.73 -8.07
N SER A 227 28.74 -8.26 -8.49
CA SER A 227 30.03 -8.68 -7.95
C SER A 227 30.24 -8.32 -6.48
N LYS A 228 29.47 -7.37 -5.95
CA LYS A 228 29.55 -6.89 -4.57
C LYS A 228 28.53 -7.58 -3.64
N LEU A 229 27.57 -8.31 -4.21
CA LEU A 229 26.55 -9.00 -3.44
C LEU A 229 27.09 -10.30 -2.81
N PRO A 230 26.60 -10.67 -1.61
CA PRO A 230 26.82 -12.00 -1.04
C PRO A 230 26.36 -13.09 -2.02
N GLU A 231 27.07 -14.23 -2.04
CA GLU A 231 26.85 -15.28 -3.04
C GLU A 231 25.39 -15.74 -3.17
N HIS A 232 24.72 -15.98 -2.04
CA HIS A 232 23.33 -16.43 -2.02
C HIS A 232 22.34 -15.38 -2.58
N ILE A 233 22.61 -14.07 -2.39
CA ILE A 233 21.80 -12.99 -2.99
C ILE A 233 22.15 -12.84 -4.47
N ARG A 234 23.43 -12.97 -4.82
CA ARG A 234 23.90 -12.87 -6.20
C ARG A 234 23.27 -13.92 -7.11
N LEU A 235 23.12 -15.16 -6.64
CA LEU A 235 22.48 -16.23 -7.40
C LEU A 235 21.00 -15.92 -7.67
N GLU A 236 20.24 -15.47 -6.66
CA GLU A 236 18.84 -15.07 -6.83
C GLU A 236 18.72 -13.81 -7.72
N ALA A 237 19.66 -12.85 -7.60
CA ALA A 237 19.71 -11.66 -8.47
C ALA A 237 19.98 -12.03 -9.94
N GLN A 238 20.87 -12.98 -10.20
CA GLN A 238 21.11 -13.50 -11.55
C GLN A 238 19.86 -14.17 -12.14
N GLN A 239 19.07 -14.86 -11.31
CA GLN A 239 17.81 -15.47 -11.76
C GLN A 239 16.82 -14.42 -12.24
N ILE A 240 16.60 -13.31 -11.48
CA ILE A 240 15.67 -12.27 -11.94
C ILE A 240 16.20 -11.51 -13.16
N LEU A 241 17.51 -11.29 -13.27
CA LEU A 241 18.10 -10.66 -14.45
C LEU A 241 17.91 -11.52 -15.71
N ALA A 242 17.98 -12.84 -15.57
CA ALA A 242 17.72 -13.78 -16.67
C ALA A 242 16.23 -13.76 -17.13
N LEU A 243 15.31 -13.31 -16.29
CA LEU A 243 13.88 -13.16 -16.59
C LEU A 243 13.53 -11.80 -17.24
N HIS A 244 14.52 -10.99 -17.64
CA HIS A 244 14.27 -9.65 -18.19
C HIS A 244 13.21 -9.63 -19.29
N ASP A 245 13.34 -10.50 -20.30
CA ASP A 245 12.44 -10.53 -21.46
C ASP A 245 11.05 -11.06 -21.09
N ASP A 246 10.98 -12.07 -20.22
CA ASP A 246 9.70 -12.56 -19.67
C ASP A 246 8.96 -11.49 -18.87
N ILE A 247 9.69 -10.68 -18.08
CA ILE A 247 9.10 -9.55 -17.35
C ILE A 247 8.63 -8.46 -18.31
N MET A 248 9.38 -8.18 -19.37
CA MET A 248 8.97 -7.24 -20.43
C MET A 248 7.69 -7.71 -21.11
N GLU A 249 7.56 -9.00 -21.39
CA GLU A 249 6.35 -9.59 -21.95
C GLU A 249 5.18 -9.49 -20.95
N ALA A 250 5.41 -9.82 -19.67
CA ALA A 250 4.39 -9.69 -18.62
C ALA A 250 3.90 -8.23 -18.45
N PHE A 251 4.77 -7.23 -18.65
CA PHE A 251 4.36 -5.83 -18.68
C PHE A 251 3.61 -5.47 -19.98
N ALA A 252 3.97 -6.09 -21.10
CA ALA A 252 3.29 -5.81 -22.38
C ALA A 252 1.83 -6.28 -22.38
N ASP A 253 1.47 -7.30 -21.60
CA ASP A 253 0.10 -7.77 -21.46
C ASP A 253 -0.88 -6.64 -21.04
N VAL A 254 -0.40 -5.60 -20.31
CA VAL A 254 -1.26 -4.50 -19.88
C VAL A 254 -1.89 -3.71 -21.02
N TYR A 255 -1.30 -3.74 -22.24
CA TYR A 255 -1.84 -3.04 -23.40
C TYR A 255 -2.17 -3.96 -24.57
N ALA A 256 -1.98 -5.27 -24.42
CA ALA A 256 -2.29 -6.26 -25.46
C ALA A 256 -3.77 -6.24 -25.82
N GLU A 257 -4.62 -6.10 -24.80
CA GLU A 257 -6.06 -5.96 -24.96
C GLU A 257 -6.59 -4.72 -24.24
N LYS A 258 -7.77 -4.24 -24.67
CA LYS A 258 -8.42 -3.12 -24.00
C LYS A 258 -9.01 -3.59 -22.67
N ILE A 259 -8.56 -3.01 -21.57
CA ILE A 259 -9.11 -3.25 -20.24
C ILE A 259 -10.24 -2.24 -19.99
N GLU A 260 -11.46 -2.73 -19.86
CA GLU A 260 -12.64 -1.90 -19.52
C GLU A 260 -12.68 -1.70 -18.00
N ALA A 261 -12.17 -0.56 -17.56
CA ALA A 261 -12.13 -0.15 -16.17
C ALA A 261 -12.06 1.37 -16.06
N SER A 262 -12.11 1.89 -14.84
CA SER A 262 -11.84 3.30 -14.55
C SER A 262 -10.63 3.44 -13.62
N LYS A 263 -10.02 4.60 -13.67
CA LYS A 263 -9.00 5.06 -12.72
C LYS A 263 -9.59 6.12 -11.81
N THR A 264 -9.18 6.10 -10.54
CA THR A 264 -9.69 6.96 -9.48
C THR A 264 -8.54 7.59 -8.70
N ARG A 265 -8.85 8.47 -7.77
CA ARG A 265 -7.90 8.80 -6.72
C ARG A 265 -7.63 7.54 -5.88
N ILE A 266 -6.42 7.38 -5.42
CA ILE A 266 -5.97 6.23 -4.62
C ILE A 266 -5.13 6.73 -3.45
N HIS A 267 -4.80 5.88 -2.50
CA HIS A 267 -3.88 6.21 -1.42
C HIS A 267 -2.47 6.54 -1.96
N GLY A 268 -1.97 5.72 -2.88
CA GLY A 268 -0.72 5.97 -3.62
C GLY A 268 0.56 5.44 -2.99
N ASP A 269 0.60 5.23 -1.66
CA ASP A 269 1.69 4.56 -0.93
C ASP A 269 1.13 3.64 0.16
N TYR A 270 0.27 2.70 -0.25
CA TYR A 270 -0.53 1.89 0.65
C TYR A 270 0.20 0.63 1.11
N HIS A 271 0.43 0.52 2.42
CA HIS A 271 1.10 -0.62 3.07
C HIS A 271 0.68 -0.75 4.54
N LEU A 272 1.09 -1.81 5.22
CA LEU A 272 0.70 -2.10 6.62
C LEU A 272 1.09 -1.01 7.63
N GLY A 273 2.13 -0.22 7.35
CA GLY A 273 2.53 0.93 8.18
C GLY A 273 1.57 2.13 8.07
N GLN A 274 0.75 2.19 7.01
CA GLN A 274 -0.24 3.26 6.79
C GLN A 274 -1.64 2.85 7.29
N VAL A 275 -1.71 1.85 8.16
CA VAL A 275 -2.96 1.35 8.73
C VAL A 275 -2.81 1.18 10.24
N LEU A 276 -3.69 1.83 11.01
CA LEU A 276 -3.78 1.68 12.45
C LEU A 276 -4.82 0.62 12.82
N PHE A 277 -4.52 -0.17 13.86
CA PHE A 277 -5.46 -1.13 14.44
C PHE A 277 -5.88 -0.69 15.85
N ASN A 278 -7.18 -0.58 16.11
CA ASN A 278 -7.71 -0.15 17.41
C ASN A 278 -8.14 -1.30 18.33
N GLY A 279 -7.78 -2.54 17.99
CA GLY A 279 -8.21 -3.75 18.70
C GLY A 279 -9.45 -4.41 18.12
N LYS A 280 -10.23 -3.67 17.30
CA LYS A 280 -11.47 -4.16 16.66
C LYS A 280 -11.51 -3.90 15.17
N ASP A 281 -10.98 -2.77 14.72
CA ASP A 281 -11.08 -2.30 13.33
C ASP A 281 -9.80 -1.62 12.87
N TYR A 282 -9.66 -1.46 11.55
CA TYR A 282 -8.55 -0.81 10.90
C TYR A 282 -8.91 0.59 10.44
N TYR A 283 -7.95 1.52 10.54
CA TYR A 283 -8.06 2.90 10.09
C TYR A 283 -6.89 3.20 9.14
N ILE A 284 -7.20 3.68 7.95
CA ILE A 284 -6.23 4.03 6.92
C ILE A 284 -5.81 5.48 7.15
N ILE A 285 -4.51 5.74 7.17
CA ILE A 285 -3.92 7.04 7.47
C ILE A 285 -2.90 7.44 6.41
N ASP A 286 -2.47 8.69 6.41
CA ASP A 286 -1.32 9.18 5.64
C ASP A 286 -1.48 9.12 4.11
N PHE A 287 -2.44 9.88 3.62
CA PHE A 287 -2.81 9.94 2.20
C PHE A 287 -1.87 10.81 1.34
N GLU A 288 -0.64 11.05 1.79
CA GLU A 288 0.33 11.89 1.04
C GLU A 288 0.74 11.27 -0.30
N GLY A 289 0.60 9.95 -0.46
CA GLY A 289 1.15 9.21 -1.59
C GLY A 289 2.68 9.10 -1.51
N GLU A 290 3.31 8.61 -2.57
CA GLU A 290 4.74 8.28 -2.58
C GLU A 290 5.62 9.55 -2.55
N PRO A 291 6.45 9.78 -1.50
CA PRO A 291 7.15 11.06 -1.28
C PRO A 291 8.15 11.44 -2.38
N MET A 292 8.61 10.46 -3.18
CA MET A 292 9.55 10.70 -4.28
C MET A 292 8.91 11.35 -5.51
N HIS A 293 7.57 11.33 -5.60
CA HIS A 293 6.82 11.98 -6.67
C HIS A 293 6.45 13.43 -6.31
N SER A 294 6.28 14.27 -7.33
CA SER A 294 5.73 15.61 -7.17
C SER A 294 4.27 15.55 -6.70
N ILE A 295 3.74 16.63 -6.11
CA ILE A 295 2.33 16.70 -5.70
C ILE A 295 1.40 16.43 -6.90
N SER A 296 1.68 17.02 -8.04
CA SER A 296 0.88 16.79 -9.26
C SER A 296 0.85 15.33 -9.70
N GLU A 297 1.98 14.61 -9.62
CA GLU A 297 2.03 13.17 -9.93
C GLU A 297 1.29 12.32 -8.90
N ARG A 298 1.34 12.70 -7.60
CA ARG A 298 0.61 12.01 -6.52
C ARG A 298 -0.91 12.20 -6.62
N ARG A 299 -1.37 13.31 -7.20
CA ARG A 299 -2.78 13.62 -7.46
C ARG A 299 -3.34 12.92 -8.70
N LEU A 300 -2.51 12.36 -9.57
CA LEU A 300 -2.99 11.62 -10.75
C LEU A 300 -3.85 10.42 -10.35
N LYS A 301 -4.99 10.28 -11.03
CA LYS A 301 -5.85 9.11 -10.89
C LYS A 301 -5.16 7.89 -11.47
N LYS A 302 -5.25 6.78 -10.74
CA LYS A 302 -4.64 5.49 -11.08
C LYS A 302 -5.64 4.36 -10.85
N THR A 303 -5.30 3.16 -11.25
CA THR A 303 -6.12 2.01 -10.87
C THR A 303 -5.93 1.68 -9.38
N PRO A 304 -7.00 1.34 -8.64
CA PRO A 304 -6.91 0.85 -7.28
C PRO A 304 -6.03 -0.39 -7.07
N PHE A 305 -5.77 -1.16 -8.14
CA PHE A 305 -4.84 -2.29 -8.09
C PHE A 305 -3.41 -1.90 -7.70
N LYS A 306 -3.02 -0.62 -7.85
CA LYS A 306 -1.73 -0.14 -7.34
C LYS A 306 -1.66 -0.22 -5.82
N ASP A 307 -2.70 0.20 -5.11
CA ASP A 307 -2.78 0.11 -3.65
C ASP A 307 -2.93 -1.36 -3.18
N VAL A 308 -3.75 -2.15 -3.89
CA VAL A 308 -3.91 -3.58 -3.61
C VAL A 308 -2.56 -4.30 -3.71
N ALA A 309 -1.79 -4.06 -4.77
CA ALA A 309 -0.46 -4.62 -4.96
C ALA A 309 0.51 -4.13 -3.86
N GLY A 310 0.46 -2.86 -3.48
CA GLY A 310 1.25 -2.30 -2.38
C GLY A 310 1.01 -3.02 -1.06
N MET A 311 -0.25 -3.27 -0.70
CA MET A 311 -0.59 -4.03 0.51
C MET A 311 -0.14 -5.50 0.42
N MET A 312 -0.35 -6.17 -0.72
CA MET A 312 0.12 -7.55 -0.90
C MET A 312 1.65 -7.64 -0.83
N ARG A 313 2.37 -6.64 -1.36
CA ARG A 313 3.82 -6.54 -1.20
C ARG A 313 4.20 -6.33 0.26
N SER A 314 3.43 -5.55 1.01
CA SER A 314 3.66 -5.34 2.43
C SER A 314 3.51 -6.63 3.25
N PHE A 315 2.56 -7.52 2.91
CA PHE A 315 2.49 -8.87 3.50
C PHE A 315 3.73 -9.72 3.18
N HIS A 316 4.26 -9.61 1.96
CA HIS A 316 5.49 -10.29 1.59
C HIS A 316 6.68 -9.80 2.43
N TYR A 317 6.79 -8.48 2.59
CA TYR A 317 7.81 -7.88 3.46
C TYR A 317 7.65 -8.32 4.92
N ALA A 318 6.43 -8.41 5.43
CA ALA A 318 6.19 -8.87 6.79
C ALA A 318 6.63 -10.33 6.97
N ALA A 319 6.27 -11.23 6.05
CA ALA A 319 6.61 -12.64 6.11
C ALA A 319 8.13 -12.86 6.14
N TYR A 320 8.84 -12.35 5.15
CA TYR A 320 10.28 -12.56 5.07
C TYR A 320 11.06 -11.63 6.03
N GLY A 321 10.56 -10.41 6.25
CA GLY A 321 11.17 -9.46 7.19
C GLY A 321 11.18 -9.97 8.62
N GLN A 322 10.12 -10.67 9.05
CA GLN A 322 10.09 -11.29 10.37
C GLN A 322 11.22 -12.32 10.57
N LEU A 323 11.59 -13.05 9.51
CA LEU A 323 12.72 -13.97 9.55
C LEU A 323 14.07 -13.25 9.66
N VAL A 324 14.19 -12.07 9.04
CA VAL A 324 15.40 -11.23 9.10
C VAL A 324 15.52 -10.51 10.44
N LEU A 325 14.39 -9.98 10.96
CA LEU A 325 14.36 -9.17 12.19
C LEU A 325 14.51 -10.00 13.48
N ASN A 326 13.99 -11.22 13.47
CA ASN A 326 13.99 -12.06 14.67
C ASN A 326 15.27 -12.90 14.76
N GLN A 327 16.20 -12.43 15.55
CA GLN A 327 17.49 -13.10 15.79
C GLN A 327 17.41 -14.41 16.60
N ASN A 328 16.23 -14.78 17.10
CA ASN A 328 16.04 -16.01 17.87
C ASN A 328 15.91 -17.25 16.98
N TYR A 329 15.65 -17.07 15.68
CA TYR A 329 15.63 -18.20 14.74
C TYR A 329 17.05 -18.70 14.43
N ARG A 330 17.24 -20.01 14.52
CA ARG A 330 18.54 -20.61 14.18
C ARG A 330 18.77 -20.57 12.68
N LYS A 331 20.00 -20.30 12.27
CA LYS A 331 20.37 -20.22 10.83
C LYS A 331 20.03 -21.50 10.05
N GLU A 332 20.16 -22.65 10.72
CA GLU A 332 19.82 -23.96 10.14
C GLU A 332 18.33 -24.17 9.86
N ASP A 333 17.45 -23.46 10.57
CA ASP A 333 16.00 -23.51 10.39
C ASP A 333 15.49 -22.53 9.30
N MET A 334 16.33 -21.60 8.87
CA MET A 334 15.92 -20.56 7.91
C MET A 334 15.39 -21.11 6.58
N PRO A 335 16.04 -22.07 5.89
CA PRO A 335 15.50 -22.60 4.64
C PRO A 335 14.11 -23.22 4.82
N PHE A 336 13.91 -23.95 5.91
CA PHE A 336 12.61 -24.54 6.26
C PHE A 336 11.56 -23.48 6.55
N LEU A 337 11.89 -22.44 7.33
CA LEU A 337 10.96 -21.34 7.64
C LEU A 337 10.61 -20.51 6.40
N GLU A 338 11.53 -20.34 5.47
CA GLU A 338 11.30 -19.61 4.22
C GLU A 338 10.25 -20.30 3.31
N GLU A 339 10.21 -21.63 3.28
CA GLU A 339 9.16 -22.37 2.57
C GLU A 339 7.78 -22.14 3.22
N TRP A 340 7.71 -22.10 4.54
CA TRP A 340 6.47 -21.80 5.27
C TRP A 340 6.12 -20.31 5.23
N ALA A 341 7.08 -19.40 5.09
CA ALA A 341 6.83 -17.99 4.81
C ALA A 341 6.08 -17.82 3.48
N LEU A 342 6.46 -18.59 2.45
CA LEU A 342 5.74 -18.60 1.17
C LEU A 342 4.28 -19.06 1.31
N GLN A 343 4.03 -20.11 2.11
CA GLN A 343 2.67 -20.58 2.38
C GLN A 343 1.82 -19.48 3.05
N TRP A 344 2.35 -18.86 4.09
CA TRP A 344 1.67 -17.80 4.79
C TRP A 344 1.37 -16.62 3.86
N TYR A 345 2.39 -16.14 3.15
CA TYR A 345 2.26 -15.02 2.22
C TYR A 345 1.21 -15.30 1.14
N HIS A 346 1.28 -16.45 0.49
CA HIS A 346 0.35 -16.83 -0.56
C HIS A 346 -1.09 -16.76 -0.06
N TYR A 347 -1.42 -17.48 1.00
CA TYR A 347 -2.81 -17.55 1.47
C TYR A 347 -3.30 -16.22 2.06
N VAL A 348 -2.49 -15.52 2.84
CA VAL A 348 -2.87 -14.22 3.39
C VAL A 348 -3.11 -13.19 2.30
N SER A 349 -2.27 -13.16 1.26
CA SER A 349 -2.47 -12.29 0.09
C SER A 349 -3.73 -12.67 -0.69
N GLN A 350 -4.01 -13.95 -0.84
CA GLN A 350 -5.22 -14.41 -1.51
C GLN A 350 -6.50 -14.14 -0.71
N PHE A 351 -6.48 -14.27 0.62
CA PHE A 351 -7.59 -13.85 1.48
C PHE A 351 -7.89 -12.36 1.36
N TYR A 352 -6.83 -11.55 1.37
CA TYR A 352 -6.95 -10.10 1.17
C TYR A 352 -7.55 -9.78 -0.20
N LEU A 353 -7.00 -10.35 -1.27
CA LEU A 353 -7.46 -10.11 -2.63
C LEU A 353 -8.93 -10.57 -2.82
N THR A 354 -9.27 -11.77 -2.34
CA THR A 354 -10.62 -12.33 -2.42
C THR A 354 -11.64 -11.40 -1.74
N ALA A 355 -11.40 -11.03 -0.48
CA ALA A 355 -12.32 -10.17 0.27
C ALA A 355 -12.42 -8.75 -0.31
N TYR A 356 -11.33 -8.22 -0.88
CA TYR A 356 -11.33 -6.95 -1.61
C TYR A 356 -12.21 -7.02 -2.85
N LEU A 357 -12.00 -8.02 -3.70
CA LEU A 357 -12.74 -8.17 -4.95
C LEU A 357 -14.23 -8.46 -4.72
N ASP A 358 -14.56 -9.29 -3.72
CA ASP A 358 -15.95 -9.55 -3.33
C ASP A 358 -16.66 -8.26 -2.88
N ARG A 359 -15.97 -7.42 -2.11
CA ARG A 359 -16.55 -6.15 -1.61
C ARG A 359 -16.69 -5.11 -2.71
N CYS A 360 -15.83 -5.14 -3.73
CA CYS A 360 -15.84 -4.24 -4.89
C CYS A 360 -16.61 -4.80 -6.10
N GLU A 361 -17.32 -5.90 -5.96
CA GLU A 361 -18.05 -6.50 -7.09
C GLU A 361 -18.98 -5.47 -7.75
N GLY A 362 -18.91 -5.37 -9.08
CA GLY A 362 -19.68 -4.39 -9.86
C GLY A 362 -19.13 -2.95 -9.84
N ALA A 363 -18.04 -2.67 -9.12
CA ALA A 363 -17.43 -1.34 -9.14
C ALA A 363 -16.81 -1.02 -10.52
N ASN A 364 -17.01 0.21 -11.00
CA ASN A 364 -16.57 0.66 -12.33
C ASN A 364 -15.04 0.70 -12.52
N PHE A 365 -14.29 0.72 -11.44
CA PHE A 365 -12.83 0.71 -11.46
C PHE A 365 -12.22 -0.71 -11.56
N LEU A 366 -13.02 -1.75 -11.35
CA LEU A 366 -12.58 -3.12 -11.58
C LEU A 366 -12.77 -3.51 -13.05
N PRO A 367 -11.80 -4.20 -13.67
CA PRO A 367 -12.03 -4.90 -14.93
C PRO A 367 -13.20 -5.87 -14.81
N ALA A 368 -14.02 -5.96 -15.84
CA ALA A 368 -15.17 -6.85 -15.85
C ALA A 368 -14.77 -8.33 -15.84
N ASP A 369 -13.69 -8.66 -16.55
CA ASP A 369 -13.18 -10.02 -16.69
C ASP A 369 -12.02 -10.33 -15.73
N GLU A 370 -11.80 -11.61 -15.44
CA GLU A 370 -10.74 -12.05 -14.55
C GLU A 370 -9.34 -11.85 -15.17
N ALA A 371 -9.21 -11.96 -16.49
CA ALA A 371 -7.92 -11.78 -17.16
C ALA A 371 -7.40 -10.34 -16.98
N GLY A 372 -8.27 -9.34 -17.15
CA GLY A 372 -7.94 -7.94 -16.89
C GLY A 372 -7.55 -7.67 -15.43
N LYS A 373 -8.27 -8.28 -14.46
CA LYS A 373 -7.94 -8.17 -13.03
C LYS A 373 -6.55 -8.76 -12.73
N GLN A 374 -6.28 -9.97 -13.23
CA GLN A 374 -4.99 -10.63 -13.07
C GLN A 374 -3.85 -9.84 -13.74
N THR A 375 -4.08 -9.31 -14.93
CA THR A 375 -3.11 -8.50 -15.65
C THR A 375 -2.75 -7.23 -14.88
N LEU A 376 -3.74 -6.48 -14.38
CA LEU A 376 -3.47 -5.28 -13.58
C LEU A 376 -2.76 -5.62 -12.27
N LEU A 377 -3.22 -6.64 -11.55
CA LEU A 377 -2.58 -7.06 -10.30
C LEU A 377 -1.12 -7.45 -10.54
N ARG A 378 -0.85 -8.33 -11.49
CA ARG A 378 0.50 -8.78 -11.86
C ARG A 378 1.39 -7.59 -12.23
N THR A 379 0.89 -6.69 -13.06
CA THR A 379 1.62 -5.51 -13.52
C THR A 379 2.10 -4.64 -12.35
N TYR A 380 1.21 -4.35 -11.38
CA TYR A 380 1.58 -3.51 -10.23
C TYR A 380 2.34 -4.27 -9.14
N MET A 381 2.16 -5.58 -9.01
CA MET A 381 3.00 -6.42 -8.16
C MET A 381 4.46 -6.44 -8.66
N LEU A 382 4.67 -6.58 -9.97
CA LEU A 382 6.01 -6.51 -10.58
C LEU A 382 6.59 -5.10 -10.47
N GLU A 383 5.80 -4.07 -10.80
CA GLU A 383 6.24 -2.67 -10.67
C GLU A 383 6.79 -2.39 -9.28
N LYS A 384 6.00 -2.70 -8.24
CA LYS A 384 6.40 -2.43 -6.85
C LYS A 384 7.61 -3.28 -6.44
N ALA A 385 7.65 -4.58 -6.80
CA ALA A 385 8.79 -5.45 -6.47
C ALA A 385 10.09 -4.97 -7.13
N ILE A 386 10.05 -4.53 -8.39
CA ILE A 386 11.23 -4.01 -9.11
C ILE A 386 11.66 -2.65 -8.54
N TYR A 387 10.71 -1.77 -8.20
CA TYR A 387 11.00 -0.53 -7.51
C TYR A 387 11.73 -0.78 -6.19
N GLU A 388 11.24 -1.74 -5.39
CA GLU A 388 11.81 -2.15 -4.11
C GLU A 388 13.21 -2.73 -4.25
N VAL A 389 13.53 -3.48 -5.34
CA VAL A 389 14.91 -3.91 -5.64
C VAL A 389 15.85 -2.70 -5.67
N GLY A 390 15.45 -1.63 -6.37
CA GLY A 390 16.24 -0.41 -6.44
C GLY A 390 16.35 0.32 -5.09
N TYR A 391 15.28 0.34 -4.31
CA TYR A 391 15.25 0.96 -3.00
C TYR A 391 16.17 0.23 -2.00
N GLU A 392 16.02 -1.10 -1.87
CA GLU A 392 16.79 -1.89 -0.91
C GLU A 392 18.29 -1.93 -1.23
N MET A 393 18.65 -1.95 -2.51
CA MET A 393 20.08 -1.84 -2.89
C MET A 393 20.77 -0.60 -2.32
N ASN A 394 20.03 0.49 -2.10
CA ASN A 394 20.58 1.75 -1.62
C ASN A 394 20.38 1.95 -0.12
N ALA A 395 19.20 1.61 0.38
CA ALA A 395 18.79 1.93 1.75
C ALA A 395 19.11 0.79 2.74
N ARG A 396 18.87 -0.47 2.35
CA ARG A 396 18.98 -1.64 3.25
C ARG A 396 19.43 -2.89 2.49
N PRO A 397 20.72 -3.01 2.11
CA PRO A 397 21.21 -4.12 1.28
C PRO A 397 20.91 -5.51 1.83
N ASP A 398 20.83 -5.67 3.14
CA ASP A 398 20.47 -6.94 3.80
C ASP A 398 19.02 -7.39 3.50
N TRP A 399 18.15 -6.45 3.11
CA TRP A 399 16.77 -6.72 2.74
C TRP A 399 16.56 -6.99 1.25
N LEU A 400 17.59 -6.82 0.42
CA LEU A 400 17.51 -6.93 -1.03
C LEU A 400 16.92 -8.27 -1.50
N ARG A 401 17.12 -9.32 -0.73
CA ARG A 401 16.57 -10.66 -1.03
C ARG A 401 15.04 -10.69 -1.02
N VAL A 402 14.40 -9.83 -0.23
CA VAL A 402 12.94 -9.78 -0.12
C VAL A 402 12.30 -9.38 -1.45
N PRO A 403 12.64 -8.22 -2.07
CA PRO A 403 12.05 -7.85 -3.36
C PRO A 403 12.48 -8.77 -4.51
N ILE A 404 13.70 -9.31 -4.52
CA ILE A 404 14.14 -10.30 -5.51
C ILE A 404 13.20 -11.51 -5.50
N ARG A 405 12.91 -12.07 -4.34
CA ARG A 405 11.96 -13.19 -4.18
C ARG A 405 10.54 -12.80 -4.55
N GLY A 406 10.18 -11.54 -4.36
CA GLY A 406 8.91 -11.01 -4.82
C GLY A 406 8.77 -11.04 -6.34
N VAL A 407 9.80 -10.64 -7.06
CA VAL A 407 9.83 -10.75 -8.54
C VAL A 407 9.74 -12.22 -8.95
N LEU A 408 10.55 -13.10 -8.36
CA LEU A 408 10.53 -14.54 -8.65
C LEU A 408 9.15 -15.16 -8.40
N TYR A 409 8.49 -14.79 -7.30
CA TYR A 409 7.15 -15.29 -6.99
C TYR A 409 6.14 -14.91 -8.09
N VAL A 410 6.07 -13.64 -8.45
CA VAL A 410 5.11 -13.17 -9.48
C VAL A 410 5.41 -13.79 -10.83
N MET A 411 6.69 -13.91 -11.20
CA MET A 411 7.07 -14.51 -12.48
C MET A 411 6.83 -16.01 -12.53
N ASN A 412 7.03 -16.74 -11.41
CA ASN A 412 6.71 -18.16 -11.35
C ASN A 412 5.19 -18.41 -11.53
N GLU A 413 4.33 -17.58 -10.93
CA GLU A 413 2.88 -17.66 -11.14
C GLU A 413 2.53 -17.37 -12.63
N TYR A 414 3.13 -16.34 -13.22
CA TYR A 414 2.91 -15.97 -14.63
C TYR A 414 3.32 -17.08 -15.60
N LEU A 415 4.52 -17.61 -15.45
CA LEU A 415 5.06 -18.65 -16.33
C LEU A 415 4.34 -20.00 -16.14
N SER A 416 3.87 -20.30 -14.94
CA SER A 416 3.08 -21.49 -14.66
C SER A 416 1.71 -21.40 -15.35
N GLY A 417 1.03 -20.27 -15.29
CA GLY A 417 -0.25 -20.05 -15.99
C GLY A 417 -0.14 -20.09 -17.52
N LYS A 418 1.03 -19.73 -18.09
CA LYS A 418 1.28 -19.91 -19.55
C LYS A 418 1.42 -21.37 -19.96
N LYS A 419 1.98 -22.21 -19.07
CA LYS A 419 2.16 -23.66 -19.35
C LYS A 419 0.87 -24.45 -19.17
N ASP A 420 0.00 -24.00 -18.29
CA ASP A 420 -1.30 -24.61 -18.01
C ASP A 420 -2.39 -23.50 -17.92
N PRO A 421 -3.04 -23.17 -19.04
CA PRO A 421 -4.08 -22.15 -19.08
C PRO A 421 -5.34 -22.48 -18.25
N SER A 422 -5.44 -23.69 -17.69
CA SER A 422 -6.54 -24.08 -16.80
C SER A 422 -6.34 -23.70 -15.35
N LEU A 423 -5.13 -23.23 -15.01
CA LEU A 423 -4.75 -22.67 -13.71
C LEU A 423 -4.93 -21.15 -13.70
#